data_3cc95199b5132872f8b2104fd50b456f
#
_entry.id   3cc95199b5132872f8b2104fd50b456f
#
_cell.length_a   1.000
_cell.length_b   1.000
_cell.length_c   1.000
_cell.angle_alpha   90.00
_cell.angle_beta   90.00
_cell.angle_gamma   90.00
#
_symmetry.space_group_name_H-M   'P 1'
#
loop_
_entity.id
_entity.type
_entity.pdbx_description
1 polymer ?
#
loop_
_entity_poly.entity_id
_entity_poly.type
_entity_poly.pdbx_seq_one_letter_code
_entity_poly.pdbx_strand_id
1 'polypeptide(L)'
;ASIFLLCVAIAPAQSEIVTPSMKLIHTINGSIAPKSVRSSADGVVSAHNMMYRHSVTVYDAKTFELLHTVSDSVSLKDFGFSKSAGNYKGAPVEGTFSPDGKYLYVSNYAMYGKGFNKEGTDTCSPADKYDSSFVYRINRSDYTIDSVYPVGSVPKVVEVTPDNKYV
;
A
#
# COMPACT_ATOMS: atom_id res chain seq x y z
N ALA A 1 -68.58 17.71 -31.33
CA ALA A 1 -67.72 16.81 -30.52
C ALA A 1 -66.43 17.56 -30.16
N SER A 2 -66.29 17.94 -28.87
CA SER A 2 -65.07 18.62 -28.36
C SER A 2 -64.13 17.56 -27.77
N ILE A 3 -62.93 17.50 -28.29
CA ILE A 3 -61.85 16.63 -27.77
C ILE A 3 -61.10 17.39 -26.70
N PHE A 4 -61.16 16.95 -25.46
CA PHE A 4 -60.33 17.43 -24.37
C PHE A 4 -58.99 16.69 -24.40
N LEU A 5 -57.91 17.39 -24.66
CA LEU A 5 -56.54 16.84 -24.57
C LEU A 5 -56.07 17.00 -23.13
N LEU A 6 -55.92 15.88 -22.41
CA LEU A 6 -55.42 15.83 -21.05
C LEU A 6 -53.88 15.83 -21.10
N CYS A 7 -53.20 16.94 -20.87
CA CYS A 7 -51.78 17.00 -20.66
C CYS A 7 -51.40 16.48 -19.24
N VAL A 8 -50.88 15.28 -19.14
CA VAL A 8 -50.26 14.77 -17.90
C VAL A 8 -48.84 15.30 -17.84
N ALA A 9 -48.60 16.24 -16.93
CA ALA A 9 -47.22 16.69 -16.65
C ALA A 9 -46.50 15.63 -15.81
N ILE A 10 -45.52 14.96 -16.41
CA ILE A 10 -44.60 14.05 -15.72
C ILE A 10 -43.56 14.95 -15.03
N ALA A 11 -43.65 15.10 -13.70
CA ALA A 11 -42.62 15.79 -12.92
C ALA A 11 -41.36 14.88 -12.92
N PRO A 12 -40.15 15.39 -13.20
CA PRO A 12 -38.94 14.61 -13.08
C PRO A 12 -38.75 14.19 -11.61
N ALA A 13 -38.55 12.89 -11.39
CA ALA A 13 -38.17 12.39 -10.09
C ALA A 13 -36.81 12.99 -9.74
N GLN A 14 -36.76 13.88 -8.76
CA GLN A 14 -35.52 14.31 -8.15
C GLN A 14 -34.93 13.12 -7.39
N SER A 15 -33.82 12.57 -7.89
CA SER A 15 -33.01 11.65 -7.13
C SER A 15 -32.39 12.45 -5.96
N GLU A 16 -32.76 12.10 -4.72
CA GLU A 16 -32.06 12.62 -3.55
C GLU A 16 -30.59 12.24 -3.66
N ILE A 17 -29.71 13.23 -3.71
CA ILE A 17 -28.27 13.03 -3.60
C ILE A 17 -28.00 12.66 -2.15
N VAL A 18 -27.90 11.37 -1.88
CA VAL A 18 -27.45 10.87 -0.57
C VAL A 18 -25.96 11.22 -0.46
N THR A 19 -25.66 12.29 0.27
CA THR A 19 -24.27 12.62 0.59
C THR A 19 -23.75 11.58 1.57
N PRO A 20 -22.75 10.75 1.19
CA PRO A 20 -22.20 9.77 2.11
C PRO A 20 -21.56 10.48 3.30
N SER A 21 -22.02 10.19 4.50
CA SER A 21 -21.39 10.69 5.73
C SER A 21 -20.36 9.69 6.22
N MET A 22 -19.13 10.17 6.49
CA MET A 22 -18.10 9.35 7.15
C MET A 22 -18.23 9.49 8.66
N LYS A 23 -18.11 8.36 9.37
CA LYS A 23 -18.11 8.31 10.82
C LYS A 23 -16.87 7.54 11.29
N LEU A 24 -16.13 8.10 12.25
CA LEU A 24 -15.07 7.37 12.93
C LEU A 24 -15.71 6.23 13.76
N ILE A 25 -15.40 4.98 13.43
CA ILE A 25 -15.94 3.81 14.10
C ILE A 25 -14.94 3.16 15.05
N HIS A 26 -13.62 3.30 14.79
CA HIS A 26 -12.58 2.74 15.63
C HIS A 26 -11.26 3.48 15.44
N THR A 27 -10.41 3.43 16.48
CA THR A 27 -9.04 3.93 16.44
C THR A 27 -8.10 2.83 16.90
N ILE A 28 -7.17 2.41 16.03
CA ILE A 28 -6.13 1.44 16.37
C ILE A 28 -4.96 2.22 16.98
N ASN A 29 -4.57 1.84 18.20
CA ASN A 29 -3.44 2.39 18.92
C ASN A 29 -2.33 1.33 19.05
N GLY A 30 -1.11 1.77 19.38
CA GLY A 30 0.01 0.89 19.63
C GLY A 30 1.30 1.32 18.95
N SER A 31 2.18 0.34 18.70
CA SER A 31 3.50 0.58 18.09
C SER A 31 3.41 0.75 16.57
N ILE A 32 2.61 1.67 16.11
CA ILE A 32 2.43 2.00 14.70
C ILE A 32 2.76 3.47 14.43
N ALA A 33 3.26 3.74 13.22
CA ALA A 33 3.50 5.09 12.72
C ALA A 33 3.29 5.07 11.20
N PRO A 34 2.03 4.90 10.75
CA PRO A 34 1.73 4.67 9.35
C PRO A 34 1.99 5.93 8.51
N LYS A 35 2.69 5.77 7.40
CA LYS A 35 2.77 6.76 6.33
C LYS A 35 1.57 6.62 5.40
N SER A 36 1.13 5.38 5.17
CA SER A 36 -0.06 5.07 4.39
C SER A 36 -0.79 3.84 4.93
N VAL A 37 -2.02 3.68 4.48
CA VAL A 37 -2.85 2.50 4.73
C VAL A 37 -3.51 2.04 3.44
N ARG A 38 -3.72 0.72 3.31
CA ARG A 38 -4.40 0.15 2.15
C ARG A 38 -5.38 -0.93 2.58
N SER A 39 -6.57 -0.92 2.03
CA SER A 39 -7.56 -1.99 2.21
C SER A 39 -7.52 -2.96 1.04
N SER A 40 -7.72 -4.24 1.34
CA SER A 40 -7.96 -5.29 0.35
C SER A 40 -9.47 -5.46 0.09
N ALA A 41 -9.80 -6.15 -1.01
CA ALA A 41 -11.19 -6.48 -1.32
C ALA A 41 -11.78 -7.57 -0.39
N ASP A 42 -10.95 -8.33 0.29
CA ASP A 42 -11.31 -9.47 1.14
C ASP A 42 -11.26 -9.16 2.65
N GLY A 43 -11.30 -7.89 3.03
CA GLY A 43 -11.48 -7.47 4.41
C GLY A 43 -10.22 -7.37 5.26
N VAL A 44 -9.09 -7.07 4.64
CA VAL A 44 -7.82 -6.83 5.34
C VAL A 44 -7.36 -5.39 5.11
N VAL A 45 -6.75 -4.79 6.13
CA VAL A 45 -6.11 -3.47 6.04
C VAL A 45 -4.64 -3.60 6.39
N SER A 46 -3.77 -3.05 5.55
CA SER A 46 -2.35 -2.90 5.86
C SER A 46 -2.00 -1.46 6.22
N ALA A 47 -1.07 -1.29 7.16
CA ALA A 47 -0.49 0.00 7.52
C ALA A 47 1.03 -0.07 7.33
N HIS A 48 1.57 0.89 6.58
CA HIS A 48 2.98 0.94 6.20
C HIS A 48 3.70 1.91 7.14
N ASN A 49 4.40 1.34 8.14
CA ASN A 49 4.97 2.08 9.27
C ASN A 49 6.40 2.52 8.97
N MET A 50 6.54 3.47 8.04
CA MET A 50 7.82 4.00 7.57
C MET A 50 8.63 4.64 8.71
N MET A 51 7.95 5.46 9.55
CA MET A 51 8.62 6.27 10.55
C MET A 51 8.83 5.48 11.85
N TYR A 52 10.08 5.31 12.27
CA TYR A 52 10.50 4.75 13.56
C TYR A 52 10.17 3.27 13.81
N ARG A 53 9.28 2.65 13.04
CA ARG A 53 8.81 1.28 13.29
C ARG A 53 9.34 0.26 12.29
N HIS A 54 9.56 0.68 11.04
CA HIS A 54 10.13 -0.17 9.99
C HIS A 54 9.39 -1.51 9.88
N SER A 55 8.09 -1.46 9.66
CA SER A 55 7.25 -2.66 9.58
C SER A 55 6.00 -2.39 8.74
N VAL A 56 5.38 -3.48 8.30
CA VAL A 56 4.02 -3.46 7.79
C VAL A 56 3.13 -4.20 8.77
N THR A 57 2.11 -3.54 9.30
CA THR A 57 1.11 -4.19 10.16
C THR A 57 -0.16 -4.45 9.39
N VAL A 58 -0.77 -5.60 9.63
CA VAL A 58 -1.94 -6.09 8.91
C VAL A 58 -3.06 -6.37 9.89
N TYR A 59 -4.24 -5.87 9.61
CA TYR A 59 -5.39 -5.91 10.49
C TYR A 59 -6.60 -6.51 9.77
N ASP A 60 -7.46 -7.17 10.52
CA ASP A 60 -8.81 -7.49 10.08
C ASP A 60 -9.64 -6.20 10.01
N ALA A 61 -10.27 -5.92 8.87
CA ALA A 61 -11.01 -4.69 8.65
C ALA A 61 -12.37 -4.64 9.39
N LYS A 62 -12.85 -5.76 9.90
CA LYS A 62 -14.13 -5.89 10.60
C LYS A 62 -13.96 -5.87 12.12
N THR A 63 -12.98 -6.62 12.63
CA THR A 63 -12.70 -6.72 14.08
C THR A 63 -11.67 -5.72 14.55
N PHE A 64 -10.87 -5.14 13.63
CA PHE A 64 -9.73 -4.23 13.88
C PHE A 64 -8.57 -4.89 14.63
N GLU A 65 -8.58 -6.20 14.74
CA GLU A 65 -7.53 -6.96 15.39
C GLU A 65 -6.27 -7.03 14.53
N LEU A 66 -5.11 -6.96 15.17
CA LEU A 66 -3.82 -7.16 14.52
C LEU A 66 -3.67 -8.63 14.12
N LEU A 67 -3.55 -8.88 12.83
CA LEU A 67 -3.30 -10.21 12.27
C LEU A 67 -1.81 -10.52 12.21
N HIS A 68 -1.02 -9.60 11.64
CA HIS A 68 0.42 -9.80 11.43
C HIS A 68 1.22 -8.51 11.56
N THR A 69 2.48 -8.67 11.95
CA THR A 69 3.52 -7.64 11.85
C THR A 69 4.65 -8.19 10.99
N VAL A 70 4.82 -7.63 9.81
CA VAL A 70 5.88 -8.00 8.87
C VAL A 70 7.03 -7.03 9.06
N SER A 71 8.23 -7.53 9.37
CA SER A 71 9.45 -6.72 9.39
C SER A 71 9.80 -6.29 7.97
N ASP A 72 10.31 -5.08 7.79
CA ASP A 72 10.86 -4.60 6.52
C ASP A 72 12.29 -5.07 6.26
N SER A 73 12.83 -5.92 7.13
CA SER A 73 14.20 -6.41 7.07
C SER A 73 14.33 -7.60 6.14
N VAL A 74 15.22 -7.51 5.16
CA VAL A 74 15.49 -8.55 4.18
C VAL A 74 16.97 -8.81 3.99
N SER A 75 17.35 -10.06 3.67
CA SER A 75 18.66 -10.40 3.14
C SER A 75 18.67 -10.17 1.63
N LEU A 76 19.14 -9.03 1.16
CA LEU A 76 19.23 -8.74 -0.28
C LEU A 76 20.13 -9.74 -1.02
N LYS A 77 21.06 -10.40 -0.32
CA LYS A 77 21.89 -11.47 -0.89
C LYS A 77 21.05 -12.67 -1.32
N ASP A 78 20.05 -13.04 -0.53
CA ASP A 78 19.20 -14.21 -0.83
C ASP A 78 18.33 -13.97 -2.07
N PHE A 79 18.12 -12.71 -2.41
CA PHE A 79 17.45 -12.26 -3.65
C PHE A 79 18.44 -11.89 -4.77
N GLY A 80 19.75 -12.11 -4.58
CA GLY A 80 20.77 -11.86 -5.61
C GLY A 80 21.23 -10.41 -5.77
N PHE A 81 20.80 -9.48 -4.92
CA PHE A 81 21.08 -8.03 -5.07
C PHE A 81 22.25 -7.53 -4.24
N SER A 82 22.80 -8.30 -3.32
CA SER A 82 23.96 -7.91 -2.51
C SER A 82 24.94 -9.05 -2.33
N LYS A 83 26.23 -8.73 -2.42
CA LYS A 83 27.33 -9.66 -2.11
C LYS A 83 27.66 -9.68 -0.60
N SER A 84 27.14 -8.70 0.17
CA SER A 84 27.38 -8.60 1.61
C SER A 84 26.38 -9.46 2.37
N ALA A 85 26.85 -10.19 3.37
CA ALA A 85 25.98 -10.82 4.35
C ALA A 85 25.33 -9.76 5.24
N GLY A 86 24.15 -10.07 5.78
CA GLY A 86 23.41 -9.21 6.70
C GLY A 86 22.04 -8.82 6.16
N ASN A 87 21.26 -8.21 7.04
CA ASN A 87 19.93 -7.74 6.73
C ASN A 87 19.96 -6.25 6.39
N TYR A 88 19.11 -5.89 5.45
CA TYR A 88 18.86 -4.53 5.01
C TYR A 88 17.44 -4.16 5.42
N LYS A 89 17.24 -2.97 5.94
CA LYS A 89 15.91 -2.46 6.28
C LYS A 89 15.38 -1.59 5.16
N GLY A 90 14.10 -1.69 4.91
CA GLY A 90 13.38 -0.76 4.06
C GLY A 90 12.79 0.41 4.86
N ALA A 91 12.00 1.20 4.18
CA ALA A 91 11.16 2.25 4.76
C ALA A 91 9.78 2.14 4.09
N PRO A 92 8.91 1.23 4.54
CA PRO A 92 7.63 0.94 3.88
C PRO A 92 6.74 2.19 3.86
N VAL A 93 6.46 2.70 2.66
CA VAL A 93 5.77 3.98 2.48
C VAL A 93 4.38 3.83 1.93
N GLU A 94 4.20 3.01 0.89
CA GLU A 94 2.92 2.75 0.24
C GLU A 94 2.79 1.25 -0.05
N GLY A 95 1.57 0.79 -0.29
CA GLY A 95 1.34 -0.59 -0.68
C GLY A 95 0.04 -0.80 -1.43
N THR A 96 -0.06 -1.92 -2.10
CA THR A 96 -1.25 -2.35 -2.82
C THR A 96 -1.40 -3.86 -2.74
N PHE A 97 -2.65 -4.32 -2.61
CA PHE A 97 -2.95 -5.75 -2.70
C PHE A 97 -3.12 -6.17 -4.16
N SER A 98 -2.66 -7.37 -4.48
CA SER A 98 -2.99 -7.96 -5.78
C SER A 98 -4.50 -8.22 -5.88
N PRO A 99 -5.12 -8.02 -7.06
CA PRO A 99 -6.55 -8.28 -7.27
C PRO A 99 -7.00 -9.70 -6.91
N ASP A 100 -6.11 -10.69 -7.06
CA ASP A 100 -6.39 -12.08 -6.68
C ASP A 100 -6.23 -12.36 -5.18
N GLY A 101 -5.86 -11.35 -4.39
CA GLY A 101 -5.72 -11.43 -2.94
C GLY A 101 -4.50 -12.19 -2.43
N LYS A 102 -3.57 -12.63 -3.29
CA LYS A 102 -2.43 -13.48 -2.88
C LYS A 102 -1.26 -12.69 -2.33
N TYR A 103 -1.07 -11.47 -2.77
CA TYR A 103 0.11 -10.67 -2.46
C TYR A 103 -0.24 -9.27 -1.97
N LEU A 104 0.67 -8.74 -1.16
CA LEU A 104 0.75 -7.32 -0.83
C LEU A 104 2.10 -6.82 -1.34
N TYR A 105 2.09 -5.85 -2.24
CA TYR A 105 3.29 -5.16 -2.72
C TYR A 105 3.49 -3.89 -1.90
N VAL A 106 4.73 -3.65 -1.46
CA VAL A 106 5.06 -2.51 -0.60
C VAL A 106 6.30 -1.81 -1.14
N SER A 107 6.17 -0.54 -1.46
CA SER A 107 7.31 0.30 -1.83
C SER A 107 8.06 0.77 -0.58
N ASN A 108 9.39 0.81 -0.67
CA ASN A 108 10.22 1.34 0.38
C ASN A 108 10.81 2.68 -0.05
N TYR A 109 10.54 3.74 0.71
CA TYR A 109 11.04 5.09 0.43
C TYR A 109 12.56 5.13 0.30
N ALA A 110 13.24 4.38 1.15
CA ALA A 110 14.69 4.22 1.16
C ALA A 110 15.05 2.82 1.63
N MET A 111 16.32 2.47 1.46
CA MET A 111 16.93 1.27 2.04
C MET A 111 18.03 1.68 3.01
N TYR A 112 18.19 0.89 4.07
CA TYR A 112 19.21 1.10 5.10
C TYR A 112 20.08 -0.14 5.26
N GLY A 113 21.39 0.05 5.26
CA GLY A 113 22.36 -1.01 5.36
C GLY A 113 23.64 -0.71 4.59
N LYS A 114 24.56 -1.67 4.53
CA LYS A 114 25.86 -1.48 3.88
C LYS A 114 25.69 -1.15 2.38
N GLY A 115 26.20 0.00 1.97
CA GLY A 115 26.12 0.48 0.57
C GLY A 115 24.94 1.38 0.27
N PHE A 116 24.02 1.57 1.22
CA PHE A 116 22.92 2.54 1.16
C PHE A 116 23.25 3.72 2.07
N ASN A 117 23.80 4.79 1.50
CA ASN A 117 24.28 5.97 2.25
C ASN A 117 23.92 7.31 1.60
N LYS A 118 23.14 7.27 0.52
CA LYS A 118 22.67 8.44 -0.22
C LYS A 118 21.15 8.40 -0.36
N GLU A 119 20.47 8.52 0.77
CA GLU A 119 19.02 8.55 0.80
C GLU A 119 18.47 9.68 -0.07
N GLY A 120 17.50 9.34 -0.92
CA GLY A 120 16.79 10.31 -1.74
C GLY A 120 15.79 11.13 -0.92
N THR A 121 15.31 12.21 -1.50
CA THR A 121 14.30 13.08 -0.92
C THR A 121 13.16 13.30 -1.91
N ASP A 122 12.05 13.88 -1.48
CA ASP A 122 10.91 14.21 -2.34
C ASP A 122 11.27 15.18 -3.49
N THR A 123 12.42 15.84 -3.38
CA THR A 123 12.96 16.74 -4.39
C THR A 123 14.10 16.13 -5.19
N CYS A 124 14.19 14.78 -5.25
CA CYS A 124 15.24 14.06 -5.96
C CYS A 124 15.40 14.57 -7.40
N SER A 125 16.52 15.25 -7.66
CA SER A 125 16.88 15.70 -9.00
C SER A 125 18.38 16.00 -9.04
N PRO A 126 19.17 15.33 -9.86
CA PRO A 126 18.79 14.12 -10.62
C PRO A 126 18.74 12.88 -9.72
N ALA A 127 17.86 11.94 -10.07
CA ALA A 127 17.61 10.71 -9.31
C ALA A 127 18.83 9.77 -9.21
N ASP A 128 19.76 9.83 -10.18
CA ASP A 128 20.97 9.02 -10.25
C ASP A 128 22.03 9.36 -9.17
N LYS A 129 21.82 10.46 -8.43
CA LYS A 129 22.68 10.81 -7.28
C LYS A 129 22.33 10.08 -5.99
N TYR A 130 21.20 9.42 -5.95
CA TYR A 130 20.67 8.77 -4.76
C TYR A 130 20.65 7.25 -4.91
N ASP A 131 20.63 6.57 -3.79
CA ASP A 131 20.52 5.12 -3.79
C ASP A 131 19.15 4.67 -4.30
N SER A 132 19.15 3.61 -5.09
CA SER A 132 17.93 2.92 -5.51
C SER A 132 17.28 2.23 -4.32
N SER A 133 15.99 1.97 -4.43
CA SER A 133 15.21 1.26 -3.43
C SER A 133 14.55 0.02 -4.01
N PHE A 134 13.64 -0.58 -3.25
CA PHE A 134 12.98 -1.83 -3.62
C PHE A 134 11.49 -1.77 -3.34
N VAL A 135 10.73 -2.47 -4.18
CA VAL A 135 9.37 -2.92 -3.85
C VAL A 135 9.46 -4.34 -3.30
N TYR A 136 8.85 -4.58 -2.15
CA TYR A 136 8.72 -5.91 -1.56
C TYR A 136 7.41 -6.54 -1.98
N ARG A 137 7.43 -7.84 -2.30
CA ARG A 137 6.24 -8.66 -2.39
C ARG A 137 6.10 -9.49 -1.14
N ILE A 138 5.00 -9.33 -0.44
CA ILE A 138 4.64 -10.08 0.76
C ILE A 138 3.61 -11.13 0.35
N ASN A 139 3.92 -12.39 0.57
CA ASN A 139 2.99 -13.49 0.38
C ASN A 139 1.95 -13.49 1.51
N ARG A 140 0.67 -13.39 1.19
CA ARG A 140 -0.39 -13.30 2.20
C ARG A 140 -0.75 -14.61 2.87
N SER A 141 -0.27 -15.75 2.37
CA SER A 141 -0.51 -17.05 3.02
C SER A 141 0.27 -17.23 4.32
N ASP A 142 1.45 -16.59 4.42
CA ASP A 142 2.36 -16.71 5.55
C ASP A 142 2.97 -15.36 6.00
N TYR A 143 2.65 -14.28 5.28
CA TYR A 143 3.15 -12.93 5.50
C TYR A 143 4.68 -12.81 5.48
N THR A 144 5.34 -13.63 4.65
CA THR A 144 6.78 -13.51 4.38
C THR A 144 7.04 -12.61 3.16
N ILE A 145 8.18 -11.93 3.16
CA ILE A 145 8.68 -11.23 1.96
C ILE A 145 9.32 -12.30 1.08
N ASP A 146 8.68 -12.65 -0.02
CA ASP A 146 9.10 -13.71 -0.93
C ASP A 146 9.77 -13.21 -2.21
N SER A 147 9.70 -11.91 -2.48
CA SER A 147 10.40 -11.29 -3.61
C SER A 147 10.70 -9.82 -3.33
N VAL A 148 11.79 -9.32 -3.92
CA VAL A 148 12.16 -7.93 -3.91
C VAL A 148 12.48 -7.47 -5.34
N TYR A 149 12.00 -6.28 -5.72
CA TYR A 149 12.16 -5.73 -7.05
C TYR A 149 12.92 -4.41 -6.97
N PRO A 150 14.04 -4.26 -7.69
CA PRO A 150 14.79 -3.00 -7.67
C PRO A 150 13.99 -1.93 -8.42
N VAL A 151 13.97 -0.75 -7.84
CA VAL A 151 13.32 0.45 -8.40
C VAL A 151 14.21 1.67 -8.21
N GLY A 152 13.83 2.80 -8.77
CA GLY A 152 14.55 4.05 -8.57
C GLY A 152 14.54 4.53 -7.11
N SER A 153 15.14 5.68 -6.86
CA SER A 153 15.11 6.33 -5.55
C SER A 153 13.71 6.86 -5.23
N VAL A 154 13.35 6.84 -3.95
CA VAL A 154 12.11 7.42 -3.42
C VAL A 154 10.84 6.90 -4.13
N PRO A 155 10.68 5.58 -4.34
CA PRO A 155 9.42 5.06 -4.84
C PRO A 155 8.33 5.31 -3.80
N LYS A 156 7.15 5.73 -4.25
CA LYS A 156 5.99 5.97 -3.38
C LYS A 156 4.82 5.10 -3.80
N VAL A 157 4.08 5.55 -4.79
CA VAL A 157 2.89 4.82 -5.26
C VAL A 157 3.29 3.51 -5.93
N VAL A 158 2.60 2.45 -5.57
CA VAL A 158 2.67 1.14 -6.20
C VAL A 158 1.25 0.63 -6.45
N GLU A 159 0.99 0.12 -7.64
CA GLU A 159 -0.30 -0.45 -8.01
C GLU A 159 -0.10 -1.71 -8.84
N VAL A 160 -1.07 -2.63 -8.75
CA VAL A 160 -1.12 -3.86 -9.54
C VAL A 160 -2.23 -3.74 -10.58
N THR A 161 -1.95 -4.16 -11.81
CA THR A 161 -2.98 -4.17 -12.86
C THR A 161 -4.12 -5.15 -12.53
N PRO A 162 -5.36 -4.88 -12.97
CA PRO A 162 -6.51 -5.73 -12.66
C PRO A 162 -6.37 -7.20 -13.10
N ASP A 163 -5.50 -7.47 -14.06
CA ASP A 163 -5.20 -8.82 -14.56
C ASP A 163 -4.02 -9.50 -13.85
N ASN A 164 -3.48 -8.91 -12.79
CA ASN A 164 -2.31 -9.36 -12.01
C ASN A 164 -1.00 -9.52 -12.81
N LYS A 165 -0.87 -8.90 -13.99
CA LYS A 165 0.32 -9.11 -14.83
C LYS A 165 1.45 -8.13 -14.54
N TYR A 166 1.13 -6.93 -14.10
CA TYR A 166 2.11 -5.87 -13.89
C TYR A 166 1.93 -5.21 -12.52
N VAL A 167 3.04 -4.76 -11.98
CA VAL A 167 3.15 -3.93 -10.78
C VAL A 167 3.89 -2.66 -11.15
#